data_44a1ff0d9cc0beea0325c0d6452b1dd5
#
_entry.id   44a1ff0d9cc0beea0325c0d6452b1dd5
#
_cell.length_a   1.000
_cell.length_b   1.000
_cell.length_c   1.000
_cell.angle_alpha   90.00
_cell.angle_beta   90.00
_cell.angle_gamma   90.00
#
_symmetry.space_group_name_H-M   'P 1'
#
loop_
_entity.id
_entity.type
_entity.pdbx_description
1 polymer ?
#
loop_
_entity_poly.entity_id
_entity_poly.type
_entity_poly.pdbx_seq_one_letter_code
_entity_poly.pdbx_strand_id
1 'polypeptide(L)'
;MKIGIIVAMDKEFTQLKTLLTQSQTERKNHKDFVLGKIGDNEVVMQQCGIGKVNSTIGAVEMIDNYHPDLVISSGVAGGADVNLNVTEVVVATECVYHDAYCGEECEYGQILGMPATFKTPKEYVEKALNINNLPANKHPKIHAGQIVSGEWFVDSKEKMRSILEHFPEAMAVDMESCSIAQTCHIYKTPFISFRIISDVPLKDTKAHRG
;
A
#
# COMPACT_ATOMS: atom_id res chain seq x y z
N MET A 1 -11.94 -3.40 16.57
CA MET A 1 -12.33 -2.72 15.32
C MET A 1 -12.40 -3.73 14.19
N LYS A 2 -13.04 -3.36 13.07
CA LYS A 2 -13.05 -4.18 11.85
C LYS A 2 -12.02 -3.63 10.87
N ILE A 3 -11.10 -4.47 10.42
CA ILE A 3 -9.98 -4.10 9.54
C ILE A 3 -10.11 -4.85 8.23
N GLY A 4 -10.11 -4.12 7.12
CA GLY A 4 -9.99 -4.70 5.78
C GLY A 4 -8.52 -4.70 5.34
N ILE A 5 -7.99 -5.84 4.93
CA ILE A 5 -6.63 -5.96 4.42
C ILE A 5 -6.68 -6.34 2.95
N ILE A 6 -6.04 -5.55 2.11
CA ILE A 6 -5.99 -5.75 0.66
C ILE A 6 -4.55 -6.00 0.24
N VAL A 7 -4.32 -7.09 -0.48
CA VAL A 7 -3.04 -7.44 -1.08
C VAL A 7 -3.20 -7.66 -2.58
N ALA A 8 -2.15 -7.46 -3.35
CA ALA A 8 -2.21 -7.60 -4.80
C ALA A 8 -1.97 -9.04 -5.29
N MET A 9 -1.08 -9.77 -4.64
CA MET A 9 -0.56 -11.05 -5.15
C MET A 9 -0.88 -12.23 -4.23
N ASP A 10 -0.98 -13.42 -4.82
CA ASP A 10 -1.29 -14.66 -4.13
C ASP A 10 -0.29 -15.02 -3.02
N LYS A 11 0.99 -14.80 -3.28
CA LYS A 11 2.05 -15.10 -2.31
C LYS A 11 1.89 -14.29 -1.01
N GLU A 12 1.60 -12.99 -1.14
CA GLU A 12 1.34 -12.10 -0.01
C GLU A 12 0.08 -12.55 0.74
N PHE A 13 -0.97 -12.87 0.01
CA PHE A 13 -2.25 -13.32 0.54
C PHE A 13 -2.13 -14.62 1.33
N THR A 14 -1.41 -15.59 0.78
CA THR A 14 -1.18 -16.90 1.42
C THR A 14 -0.46 -16.75 2.74
N GLN A 15 0.55 -15.88 2.82
CA GLN A 15 1.30 -15.63 4.05
C GLN A 15 0.44 -14.94 5.11
N LEU A 16 -0.29 -13.88 4.73
CA LEU A 16 -1.08 -13.11 5.69
C LEU A 16 -2.27 -13.89 6.25
N LYS A 17 -2.88 -14.78 5.46
CA LYS A 17 -3.98 -15.64 5.93
C LYS A 17 -3.59 -16.48 7.15
N THR A 18 -2.31 -16.87 7.26
CA THR A 18 -1.83 -17.66 8.40
C THR A 18 -1.92 -16.95 9.74
N LEU A 19 -2.04 -15.63 9.73
CA LEU A 19 -2.18 -14.81 10.95
C LEU A 19 -3.60 -14.81 11.52
N LEU A 20 -4.58 -15.24 10.73
CA LEU A 20 -5.98 -15.23 11.13
C LEU A 20 -6.33 -16.42 12.01
N THR A 21 -7.03 -16.16 13.10
CA THR A 21 -7.72 -17.16 13.89
C THR A 21 -9.22 -17.20 13.53
N GLN A 22 -9.86 -18.34 13.73
CA GLN A 22 -11.30 -18.53 13.44
C GLN A 22 -11.67 -18.12 12.01
N SER A 23 -10.81 -18.45 11.05
CA SER A 23 -10.98 -18.00 9.67
C SER A 23 -12.03 -18.81 8.90
N GLN A 24 -12.77 -18.10 8.06
CA GLN A 24 -13.69 -18.68 7.08
C GLN A 24 -13.58 -17.90 5.78
N THR A 25 -13.90 -18.56 4.67
CA THR A 25 -13.90 -17.93 3.34
C THR A 25 -15.31 -17.72 2.85
N GLU A 26 -15.61 -16.52 2.38
CA GLU A 26 -16.85 -16.18 1.68
C GLU A 26 -16.54 -15.84 0.23
N ARG A 27 -17.29 -16.40 -0.70
CA ARG A 27 -17.25 -15.99 -2.11
C ARG A 27 -18.30 -14.93 -2.37
N LYS A 28 -17.86 -13.76 -2.82
CA LYS A 28 -18.77 -12.69 -3.28
C LYS A 28 -18.36 -12.26 -4.67
N ASN A 29 -19.31 -12.31 -5.60
CA ASN A 29 -19.05 -12.08 -7.01
C ASN A 29 -17.95 -13.03 -7.54
N HIS A 30 -16.81 -12.48 -7.93
CA HIS A 30 -15.69 -13.21 -8.52
C HIS A 30 -14.51 -13.35 -7.55
N LYS A 31 -14.64 -12.92 -6.28
CA LYS A 31 -13.56 -12.89 -5.30
C LYS A 31 -13.86 -13.69 -4.05
N ASP A 32 -12.79 -14.23 -3.48
CA ASP A 32 -12.80 -14.82 -2.16
C ASP A 32 -12.38 -13.78 -1.12
N PHE A 33 -13.19 -13.66 -0.06
CA PHE A 33 -12.87 -12.89 1.12
C PHE A 33 -12.62 -13.83 2.27
N VAL A 34 -11.51 -13.67 2.95
CA VAL A 34 -11.18 -14.48 4.13
C VAL A 34 -11.43 -13.64 5.38
N LEU A 35 -12.39 -14.09 6.18
CA LEU A 35 -12.77 -13.44 7.43
C LEU A 35 -12.13 -14.19 8.59
N GLY A 36 -11.70 -13.45 9.61
CA GLY A 36 -11.13 -14.05 10.81
C GLY A 36 -10.83 -13.00 11.85
N LYS A 37 -9.94 -13.33 12.77
CA LYS A 37 -9.51 -12.43 13.83
C LYS A 37 -7.99 -12.34 13.93
N ILE A 38 -7.50 -11.17 14.27
CA ILE A 38 -6.14 -10.93 14.77
C ILE A 38 -6.29 -10.22 16.12
N GLY A 39 -5.96 -10.90 17.21
CA GLY A 39 -6.26 -10.40 18.56
C GLY A 39 -7.76 -10.15 18.72
N ASP A 40 -8.13 -8.97 19.18
CA ASP A 40 -9.53 -8.54 19.37
C ASP A 40 -10.15 -7.89 18.12
N ASN A 41 -9.40 -7.80 17.02
CA ASN A 41 -9.90 -7.20 15.80
C ASN A 41 -10.54 -8.22 14.87
N GLU A 42 -11.68 -7.87 14.32
CA GLU A 42 -12.24 -8.57 13.16
C GLU A 42 -11.46 -8.16 11.91
N VAL A 43 -11.08 -9.13 11.12
CA VAL A 43 -10.28 -8.90 9.91
C VAL A 43 -10.93 -9.55 8.71
N VAL A 44 -10.99 -8.81 7.62
CA VAL A 44 -11.39 -9.29 6.30
C VAL A 44 -10.23 -9.08 5.35
N MET A 45 -9.76 -10.15 4.71
CA MET A 45 -8.66 -10.11 3.75
C MET A 45 -9.13 -10.43 2.36
N GLN A 46 -8.59 -9.74 1.35
CA GLN A 46 -8.79 -10.09 -0.06
C GLN A 46 -7.51 -9.89 -0.86
N GLN A 47 -7.41 -10.64 -1.95
CA GLN A 47 -6.45 -10.44 -3.02
C GLN A 47 -7.14 -9.69 -4.15
N CYS A 48 -6.66 -8.50 -4.50
CA CYS A 48 -7.29 -7.67 -5.52
C CYS A 48 -6.72 -7.88 -6.95
N GLY A 49 -5.46 -8.31 -7.07
CA GLY A 49 -4.70 -8.26 -8.31
C GLY A 49 -3.86 -6.99 -8.43
N ILE A 50 -3.03 -6.93 -9.47
CA ILE A 50 -2.04 -5.86 -9.66
C ILE A 50 -2.68 -4.68 -10.40
N GLY A 51 -2.27 -3.48 -10.01
CA GLY A 51 -2.58 -2.23 -10.72
C GLY A 51 -3.80 -1.49 -10.19
N LYS A 52 -4.01 -0.30 -10.74
CA LYS A 52 -5.03 0.65 -10.27
C LYS A 52 -6.46 0.12 -10.37
N VAL A 53 -6.83 -0.46 -11.50
CA VAL A 53 -8.19 -0.95 -11.72
C VAL A 53 -8.52 -2.10 -10.77
N ASN A 54 -7.64 -3.09 -10.69
CA ASN A 54 -7.82 -4.25 -9.81
C ASN A 54 -7.92 -3.82 -8.35
N SER A 55 -7.03 -2.96 -7.89
CA SER A 55 -7.02 -2.50 -6.50
C SER A 55 -8.19 -1.59 -6.15
N THR A 56 -8.65 -0.77 -7.10
CA THR A 56 -9.86 0.04 -6.92
C THR A 56 -11.11 -0.82 -6.77
N ILE A 57 -11.30 -1.80 -7.67
CA ILE A 57 -12.42 -2.75 -7.57
C ILE A 57 -12.36 -3.48 -6.22
N GLY A 58 -11.18 -3.93 -5.83
CA GLY A 58 -10.98 -4.59 -4.54
C GLY A 58 -11.36 -3.71 -3.36
N ALA A 59 -10.92 -2.46 -3.34
CA ALA A 59 -11.25 -1.53 -2.26
C ALA A 59 -12.76 -1.21 -2.20
N VAL A 60 -13.41 -1.00 -3.34
CA VAL A 60 -14.87 -0.79 -3.39
C VAL A 60 -15.62 -2.00 -2.83
N GLU A 61 -15.29 -3.20 -3.29
CA GLU A 61 -15.95 -4.42 -2.81
C GLU A 61 -15.70 -4.66 -1.31
N MET A 62 -14.50 -4.38 -0.82
CA MET A 62 -14.18 -4.47 0.60
C MET A 62 -15.04 -3.52 1.43
N ILE A 63 -15.16 -2.27 1.02
CA ILE A 63 -15.90 -1.25 1.75
C ILE A 63 -17.39 -1.52 1.70
N ASP A 64 -17.92 -1.80 0.51
CA ASP A 64 -19.38 -2.00 0.32
C ASP A 64 -19.90 -3.28 1.00
N ASN A 65 -19.11 -4.35 1.01
CA ASN A 65 -19.56 -5.61 1.60
C ASN A 65 -19.31 -5.71 3.11
N TYR A 66 -18.27 -5.05 3.64
CA TYR A 66 -17.83 -5.30 5.02
C TYR A 66 -17.77 -4.06 5.89
N HIS A 67 -17.83 -2.86 5.34
CA HIS A 67 -17.78 -1.57 6.08
C HIS A 67 -16.66 -1.52 7.13
N PRO A 68 -15.38 -1.72 6.75
CA PRO A 68 -14.27 -1.71 7.71
C PRO A 68 -14.07 -0.33 8.33
N ASP A 69 -13.59 -0.31 9.59
CA ASP A 69 -13.18 0.92 10.27
C ASP A 69 -11.83 1.45 9.74
N LEU A 70 -11.04 0.56 9.16
CA LEU A 70 -9.72 0.86 8.60
C LEU A 70 -9.44 -0.10 7.43
N VAL A 71 -8.93 0.44 6.34
CA VAL A 71 -8.39 -0.35 5.22
C VAL A 71 -6.86 -0.29 5.26
N ILE A 72 -6.24 -1.47 5.26
CA ILE A 72 -4.79 -1.63 5.15
C ILE A 72 -4.46 -2.19 3.77
N SER A 73 -3.64 -1.49 3.02
CA SER A 73 -2.98 -2.03 1.83
C SER A 73 -1.62 -2.59 2.25
N SER A 74 -1.37 -3.85 1.93
CA SER A 74 -0.10 -4.51 2.24
C SER A 74 0.51 -5.14 1.00
N GLY A 75 1.83 -5.11 0.90
CA GLY A 75 2.53 -5.68 -0.22
C GLY A 75 3.99 -5.25 -0.29
N VAL A 76 4.60 -5.51 -1.44
CA VAL A 76 5.97 -5.12 -1.73
C VAL A 76 6.02 -3.82 -2.54
N ALA A 77 7.17 -3.16 -2.53
CA ALA A 77 7.44 -1.96 -3.33
C ALA A 77 8.92 -1.84 -3.66
N GLY A 78 9.23 -1.12 -4.73
CA GLY A 78 10.58 -0.68 -5.02
C GLY A 78 10.96 0.50 -4.11
N GLY A 79 12.16 0.45 -3.53
CA GLY A 79 12.69 1.55 -2.74
C GLY A 79 13.15 2.71 -3.64
N ALA A 80 12.66 3.91 -3.37
CA ALA A 80 13.05 5.12 -4.09
C ALA A 80 14.17 5.91 -3.39
N ASP A 81 14.32 5.72 -2.09
CA ASP A 81 15.43 6.30 -1.30
C ASP A 81 16.59 5.31 -1.22
N VAL A 82 17.79 5.78 -1.56
CA VAL A 82 19.02 4.97 -1.52
C VAL A 82 19.44 4.55 -0.11
N ASN A 83 18.90 5.17 0.93
CA ASN A 83 19.17 4.80 2.31
C ASN A 83 18.34 3.59 2.78
N LEU A 84 17.33 3.19 2.03
CA LEU A 84 16.53 1.99 2.34
C LEU A 84 17.28 0.71 2.01
N ASN A 85 17.01 -0.33 2.77
CA ASN A 85 17.49 -1.68 2.49
C ASN A 85 16.30 -2.61 2.17
N VAL A 86 16.62 -3.65 1.39
CA VAL A 86 15.65 -4.73 1.14
C VAL A 86 15.18 -5.32 2.47
N THR A 87 13.92 -5.66 2.56
CA THR A 87 13.19 -6.14 3.74
C THR A 87 12.81 -5.09 4.78
N GLU A 88 13.29 -3.85 4.68
CA GLU A 88 12.75 -2.76 5.48
C GLU A 88 11.33 -2.39 5.01
N VAL A 89 10.56 -1.76 5.87
CA VAL A 89 9.16 -1.42 5.61
C VAL A 89 9.00 0.10 5.52
N VAL A 90 8.23 0.55 4.54
CA VAL A 90 7.75 1.92 4.43
C VAL A 90 6.27 1.96 4.75
N VAL A 91 5.88 2.77 5.72
CA VAL A 91 4.49 3.16 5.97
C VAL A 91 4.20 4.48 5.25
N ALA A 92 3.12 4.52 4.48
CA ALA A 92 2.77 5.73 3.75
C ALA A 92 2.31 6.85 4.70
N THR A 93 2.95 8.00 4.63
CA THR A 93 2.42 9.25 5.19
C THR A 93 1.38 9.85 4.25
N GLU A 94 1.57 9.66 2.97
CA GLU A 94 0.69 10.06 1.89
C GLU A 94 0.95 9.24 0.63
N CYS A 95 -0.05 9.17 -0.24
CA CYS A 95 0.04 8.53 -1.54
C CYS A 95 -0.28 9.52 -2.65
N VAL A 96 0.40 9.38 -3.79
CA VAL A 96 0.18 10.17 -4.99
C VAL A 96 0.47 9.32 -6.23
N TYR A 97 -0.15 9.64 -7.37
CA TYR A 97 0.15 8.96 -8.64
C TYR A 97 1.41 9.55 -9.28
N HIS A 98 2.36 8.71 -9.67
CA HIS A 98 3.52 9.17 -10.42
C HIS A 98 3.29 9.26 -11.93
N ASP A 99 2.16 8.74 -12.41
CA ASP A 99 1.82 8.63 -13.83
C ASP A 99 0.53 9.39 -14.22
N ALA A 100 0.07 10.32 -13.38
CA ALA A 100 -1.10 11.14 -13.65
C ALA A 100 -0.71 12.59 -13.90
N TYR A 101 -1.39 13.22 -14.87
CA TYR A 101 -1.25 14.64 -15.16
C TYR A 101 -2.58 15.21 -15.66
N CYS A 102 -3.14 16.15 -14.93
CA CYS A 102 -4.43 16.77 -15.23
C CYS A 102 -4.32 18.25 -15.64
N GLY A 103 -3.18 18.64 -16.22
CA GLY A 103 -2.95 20.01 -16.69
C GLY A 103 -2.28 20.91 -15.65
N GLU A 104 -2.02 22.16 -16.05
CA GLU A 104 -1.28 23.15 -15.25
C GLU A 104 -2.05 23.64 -14.02
N GLU A 105 -3.34 23.42 -13.96
CA GLU A 105 -4.19 23.77 -12.82
C GLU A 105 -4.05 22.77 -11.65
N CYS A 106 -3.39 21.65 -11.87
CA CYS A 106 -3.17 20.60 -10.88
C CYS A 106 -1.69 20.41 -10.58
N GLU A 107 -1.40 19.98 -9.36
CA GLU A 107 -0.06 19.43 -9.06
C GLU A 107 0.19 18.18 -9.90
N TYR A 108 1.47 17.91 -10.25
CA TYR A 108 1.80 16.67 -10.95
C TYR A 108 1.42 15.45 -10.07
N GLY A 109 0.72 14.50 -10.65
CA GLY A 109 0.18 13.34 -9.92
C GLY A 109 -1.21 13.53 -9.32
N GLN A 110 -1.71 14.76 -9.28
CA GLN A 110 -3.05 15.07 -8.79
C GLN A 110 -4.12 14.72 -9.83
N ILE A 111 -5.21 14.12 -9.39
CA ILE A 111 -6.43 13.96 -10.18
C ILE A 111 -7.30 15.20 -9.97
N LEU A 112 -7.78 15.79 -11.06
CA LEU A 112 -8.64 16.97 -11.00
C LEU A 112 -9.86 16.71 -10.10
N GLY A 113 -10.10 17.62 -9.17
CA GLY A 113 -11.18 17.49 -8.17
C GLY A 113 -10.84 16.66 -6.95
N MET A 114 -9.62 16.12 -6.88
CA MET A 114 -9.10 15.38 -5.72
C MET A 114 -8.02 16.19 -5.00
N PRO A 115 -7.68 15.84 -3.74
CA PRO A 115 -6.51 16.41 -3.07
C PRO A 115 -5.23 16.17 -3.85
N ALA A 116 -4.22 17.02 -3.69
CA ALA A 116 -2.91 16.85 -4.31
C ALA A 116 -2.26 15.51 -3.93
N THR A 117 -2.43 15.11 -2.68
CA THR A 117 -2.02 13.80 -2.15
C THR A 117 -3.10 13.24 -1.23
N PHE A 118 -3.15 11.92 -1.08
CA PHE A 118 -4.06 11.25 -0.14
C PHE A 118 -3.29 10.91 1.14
N LYS A 119 -3.61 11.62 2.22
CA LYS A 119 -2.87 11.53 3.49
C LYS A 119 -3.39 10.39 4.37
N THR A 120 -2.45 9.68 5.00
CA THR A 120 -2.75 8.74 6.07
C THR A 120 -3.03 9.50 7.36
N PRO A 121 -4.04 9.11 8.16
CA PRO A 121 -4.21 9.70 9.49
C PRO A 121 -2.94 9.56 10.33
N LYS A 122 -2.49 10.67 10.91
CA LYS A 122 -1.22 10.77 11.63
C LYS A 122 -1.08 9.73 12.75
N GLU A 123 -2.18 9.46 13.46
CA GLU A 123 -2.21 8.46 14.54
C GLU A 123 -1.80 7.05 14.09
N TYR A 124 -2.16 6.64 12.87
CA TYR A 124 -1.78 5.33 12.34
C TYR A 124 -0.31 5.27 11.95
N VAL A 125 0.22 6.36 11.39
CA VAL A 125 1.66 6.47 11.08
C VAL A 125 2.48 6.39 12.37
N GLU A 126 2.09 7.12 13.41
CA GLU A 126 2.75 7.09 14.72
C GLU A 126 2.73 5.70 15.36
N LYS A 127 1.58 5.02 15.31
CA LYS A 127 1.46 3.63 15.79
C LYS A 127 2.39 2.68 15.05
N ALA A 128 2.49 2.81 13.73
CA ALA A 128 3.40 2.00 12.93
C ALA A 128 4.87 2.25 13.30
N LEU A 129 5.27 3.52 13.44
CA LEU A 129 6.64 3.88 13.82
C LEU A 129 7.01 3.42 15.23
N ASN A 130 6.05 3.33 16.15
CA ASN A 130 6.27 2.83 17.50
C ASN A 130 6.71 1.35 17.53
N ILE A 131 6.49 0.59 16.46
CA ILE A 131 7.01 -0.77 16.33
C ILE A 131 8.54 -0.78 16.42
N ASN A 132 9.23 0.27 15.95
CA ASN A 132 10.67 0.41 16.05
C ASN A 132 11.19 0.42 17.51
N ASN A 133 10.34 0.68 18.49
CA ASN A 133 10.68 0.63 19.91
C ASN A 133 10.71 -0.81 20.49
N LEU A 134 10.23 -1.79 19.74
CA LEU A 134 10.34 -3.19 20.08
C LEU A 134 11.79 -3.68 19.82
N PRO A 135 12.22 -4.82 20.43
CA PRO A 135 13.54 -5.37 20.14
C PRO A 135 13.77 -5.58 18.63
N ALA A 136 14.88 -5.06 18.10
CA ALA A 136 15.20 -5.02 16.67
C ALA A 136 15.20 -6.40 15.96
N ASN A 137 15.38 -7.49 16.69
CA ASN A 137 15.33 -8.84 16.15
C ASN A 137 13.89 -9.39 15.97
N LYS A 138 12.88 -8.62 16.34
CA LYS A 138 11.45 -9.05 16.29
C LYS A 138 10.65 -8.38 15.18
N HIS A 139 11.21 -7.40 14.51
CA HIS A 139 10.53 -6.67 13.45
C HIS A 139 11.55 -6.08 12.46
N PRO A 140 11.15 -5.84 11.19
CA PRO A 140 11.95 -5.04 10.27
C PRO A 140 11.97 -3.57 10.72
N LYS A 141 12.94 -2.81 10.27
CA LYS A 141 12.96 -1.37 10.46
C LYS A 141 11.83 -0.72 9.66
N ILE A 142 11.08 0.17 10.31
CA ILE A 142 9.93 0.88 9.72
C ILE A 142 10.30 2.33 9.48
N HIS A 143 10.11 2.78 8.26
CA HIS A 143 10.25 4.16 7.83
C HIS A 143 8.86 4.72 7.49
N ALA A 144 8.70 6.02 7.58
CA ALA A 144 7.49 6.71 7.15
C ALA A 144 7.82 7.69 6.03
N GLY A 145 7.04 7.71 4.98
CA GLY A 145 7.25 8.61 3.87
C GLY A 145 6.20 8.50 2.77
N GLN A 146 6.41 9.26 1.70
CA GLN A 146 5.55 9.27 0.54
C GLN A 146 5.69 7.98 -0.26
N ILE A 147 4.56 7.36 -0.60
CA ILE A 147 4.49 6.26 -1.57
C ILE A 147 3.87 6.78 -2.86
N VAL A 148 4.54 6.59 -3.98
CA VAL A 148 4.05 6.96 -5.29
C VAL A 148 3.62 5.72 -6.06
N SER A 149 2.45 5.77 -6.71
CA SER A 149 1.85 4.64 -7.41
C SER A 149 1.60 4.95 -8.88
N GLY A 150 1.70 3.94 -9.72
CA GLY A 150 1.35 4.01 -11.13
C GLY A 150 1.28 2.63 -11.77
N GLU A 151 0.90 2.59 -13.05
CA GLU A 151 0.79 1.34 -13.82
C GLU A 151 2.14 0.88 -14.40
N TRP A 152 3.24 1.27 -13.78
CA TRP A 152 4.59 0.91 -14.20
C TRP A 152 5.22 -0.08 -13.24
N PHE A 153 5.80 -1.14 -13.78
CA PHE A 153 6.79 -1.92 -13.05
C PHE A 153 8.14 -1.20 -13.14
N VAL A 154 8.56 -0.61 -12.03
CA VAL A 154 9.79 0.21 -11.98
C VAL A 154 10.97 -0.69 -11.67
N ASP A 155 11.65 -1.14 -12.72
CA ASP A 155 12.72 -2.14 -12.69
C ASP A 155 14.10 -1.60 -13.11
N SER A 156 14.22 -0.28 -13.28
CA SER A 156 15.47 0.34 -13.72
C SER A 156 15.76 1.66 -13.03
N LYS A 157 17.05 2.03 -13.00
CA LYS A 157 17.49 3.34 -12.50
C LYS A 157 16.87 4.50 -13.27
N GLU A 158 16.74 4.33 -14.57
CA GLU A 158 16.19 5.37 -15.47
C GLU A 158 14.73 5.67 -15.11
N LYS A 159 13.90 4.64 -15.01
CA LYS A 159 12.50 4.80 -14.60
C LYS A 159 12.38 5.42 -13.21
N MET A 160 13.19 4.95 -12.25
CA MET A 160 13.16 5.51 -10.89
C MET A 160 13.59 6.99 -10.89
N ARG A 161 14.62 7.37 -11.63
CA ARG A 161 15.06 8.78 -11.73
C ARG A 161 13.98 9.65 -12.34
N SER A 162 13.31 9.21 -13.40
CA SER A 162 12.22 9.98 -14.02
C SER A 162 11.05 10.23 -13.05
N ILE A 163 10.75 9.29 -12.17
CA ILE A 163 9.75 9.48 -11.11
C ILE A 163 10.25 10.50 -10.08
N LEU A 164 11.50 10.38 -9.65
CA LEU A 164 12.08 11.28 -8.64
C LEU A 164 12.26 12.72 -9.12
N GLU A 165 12.27 12.98 -10.43
CA GLU A 165 12.23 14.34 -10.97
C GLU A 165 10.98 15.11 -10.54
N HIS A 166 9.85 14.42 -10.43
CA HIS A 166 8.58 14.99 -9.97
C HIS A 166 8.32 14.77 -8.47
N PHE A 167 8.87 13.70 -7.91
CA PHE A 167 8.65 13.30 -6.52
C PHE A 167 9.98 13.04 -5.80
N PRO A 168 10.79 14.09 -5.55
CA PRO A 168 12.13 13.92 -4.98
C PRO A 168 12.13 13.32 -3.57
N GLU A 169 11.02 13.40 -2.86
CA GLU A 169 10.85 12.87 -1.50
C GLU A 169 10.18 11.50 -1.44
N ALA A 170 9.90 10.88 -2.58
CA ALA A 170 9.30 9.55 -2.61
C ALA A 170 10.23 8.52 -1.93
N MET A 171 9.66 7.71 -1.05
CA MET A 171 10.39 6.62 -0.38
C MET A 171 10.17 5.27 -1.05
N ALA A 172 9.00 5.03 -1.60
CA ALA A 172 8.66 3.76 -2.24
C ALA A 172 7.76 3.98 -3.46
N VAL A 173 7.84 3.04 -4.38
CA VAL A 173 7.05 3.01 -5.62
C VAL A 173 6.32 1.68 -5.71
N ASP A 174 5.01 1.73 -5.92
CA ASP A 174 4.17 0.55 -6.10
C ASP A 174 3.12 0.76 -7.20
N MET A 175 2.14 -0.12 -7.28
CA MET A 175 1.10 -0.08 -8.31
C MET A 175 -0.32 -0.03 -7.73
N GLU A 176 -0.53 0.01 -6.41
CA GLU A 176 -1.86 -0.10 -5.79
C GLU A 176 -2.16 0.92 -4.69
N SER A 177 -1.17 1.38 -3.94
CA SER A 177 -1.42 2.17 -2.72
C SER A 177 -2.27 3.40 -2.97
N CYS A 178 -1.95 4.19 -4.00
CA CYS A 178 -2.66 5.44 -4.27
C CYS A 178 -4.11 5.23 -4.73
N SER A 179 -4.38 4.20 -5.55
CA SER A 179 -5.75 3.90 -6.00
C SER A 179 -6.64 3.41 -4.85
N ILE A 180 -6.10 2.64 -3.92
CA ILE A 180 -6.83 2.26 -2.70
C ILE A 180 -7.02 3.49 -1.81
N ALA A 181 -5.99 4.33 -1.66
CA ALA A 181 -6.08 5.57 -0.88
C ALA A 181 -7.15 6.52 -1.44
N GLN A 182 -7.20 6.71 -2.76
CA GLN A 182 -8.23 7.52 -3.42
C GLN A 182 -9.63 6.96 -3.19
N THR A 183 -9.79 5.65 -3.32
CA THR A 183 -11.08 4.98 -3.07
C THR A 183 -11.51 5.20 -1.62
N CYS A 184 -10.62 4.99 -0.65
CA CYS A 184 -10.91 5.23 0.76
C CYS A 184 -11.22 6.70 1.05
N HIS A 185 -10.56 7.64 0.37
CA HIS A 185 -10.87 9.07 0.46
C HIS A 185 -12.31 9.37 0.02
N ILE A 186 -12.73 8.82 -1.12
CA ILE A 186 -14.09 8.99 -1.66
C ILE A 186 -15.13 8.39 -0.71
N TYR A 187 -14.87 7.21 -0.17
CA TYR A 187 -15.77 6.51 0.76
C TYR A 187 -15.63 6.96 2.22
N LYS A 188 -14.72 7.89 2.52
CA LYS A 188 -14.45 8.39 3.88
C LYS A 188 -14.08 7.29 4.87
N THR A 189 -13.31 6.33 4.40
CA THR A 189 -12.77 5.23 5.20
C THR A 189 -11.30 5.50 5.50
N PRO A 190 -10.83 5.43 6.75
CA PRO A 190 -9.42 5.54 7.08
C PRO A 190 -8.56 4.50 6.34
N PHE A 191 -7.38 4.91 5.89
CA PHE A 191 -6.48 4.10 5.08
C PHE A 191 -5.03 4.22 5.56
N ILE A 192 -4.31 3.11 5.45
CA ILE A 192 -2.86 3.06 5.63
C ILE A 192 -2.24 2.02 4.69
N SER A 193 -1.08 2.31 4.13
CA SER A 193 -0.30 1.36 3.34
C SER A 193 1.00 1.01 4.01
N PHE A 194 1.33 -0.28 4.02
CA PHE A 194 2.62 -0.85 4.42
C PHE A 194 3.25 -1.52 3.22
N ARG A 195 4.49 -1.20 2.92
CA ARG A 195 5.24 -1.81 1.82
C ARG A 195 6.58 -2.32 2.30
N ILE A 196 6.84 -3.60 2.05
CA ILE A 196 8.15 -4.22 2.25
C ILE A 196 8.99 -3.90 1.02
N ILE A 197 10.19 -3.38 1.22
CA ILE A 197 11.10 -3.05 0.12
C ILE A 197 11.66 -4.35 -0.45
N SER A 198 11.31 -4.63 -1.71
CA SER A 198 11.76 -5.82 -2.44
C SER A 198 13.09 -5.59 -3.16
N ASP A 199 13.36 -4.37 -3.57
CA ASP A 199 14.54 -3.94 -4.30
C ASP A 199 14.73 -2.43 -4.16
N VAL A 200 15.94 -1.97 -4.45
CA VAL A 200 16.25 -0.54 -4.52
C VAL A 200 16.95 -0.28 -5.87
N PRO A 201 16.20 0.06 -6.93
CA PRO A 201 16.74 0.15 -8.29
C PRO A 201 17.97 1.06 -8.43
N LEU A 202 18.04 2.14 -7.65
CA LEU A 202 19.18 3.05 -7.65
C LEU A 202 20.47 2.43 -7.10
N LYS A 203 20.38 1.34 -6.33
CA LYS A 203 21.52 0.59 -5.76
C LYS A 203 21.95 -0.62 -6.62
N ASP A 204 21.40 -0.82 -7.81
CA ASP A 204 21.62 -2.02 -8.63
C ASP A 204 21.13 -3.33 -7.98
N THR A 205 20.32 -3.26 -6.95
CA THR A 205 19.63 -4.42 -6.40
C THR A 205 18.54 -4.84 -7.37
N LYS A 206 18.65 -6.06 -7.92
CA LYS A 206 17.64 -6.58 -8.84
C LYS A 206 16.36 -6.89 -8.08
N ALA A 207 15.22 -6.48 -8.65
CA ALA A 207 13.92 -6.88 -8.16
C ALA A 207 13.81 -8.41 -8.13
N HIS A 208 13.47 -8.97 -6.98
CA HIS A 208 13.15 -10.38 -6.88
C HIS A 208 11.74 -10.58 -7.46
N ARG A 209 11.70 -10.99 -8.73
CA ARG A 209 10.48 -11.48 -9.37
C ARG A 209 10.20 -12.88 -8.82
N GLY A 210 9.31 -12.98 -7.83
CA GLY A 210 8.99 -14.29 -7.29
C GLY A 210 7.72 -14.37 -6.50
#